data_c530ecba78d12b38099dd8fdb148cba4
#
_entry.id   c530ecba78d12b38099dd8fdb148cba4
#
_cell.length_a   1.000
_cell.length_b   1.000
_cell.length_c   1.000
_cell.angle_alpha   90.00
_cell.angle_beta   90.00
_cell.angle_gamma   90.00
#
_symmetry.space_group_name_H-M   'P 1'
#
loop_
_entity.id
_entity.type
_entity.pdbx_description
1 polymer ?
#
loop_
_entity_poly.entity_id
_entity_poly.type
_entity_poly.pdbx_seq_one_letter_code
_entity_poly.pdbx_strand_id
1 'polypeptide(L)'
;MFCLPPFKSSSPRSIVTRSANFLVSADVPTPYETRLLNSPLYGEKKNEAMELKAKTFGDLAAFLVSGLVTRDEWLSHLDGYKVAAVELERLTIEQYGELCETSDDIEQLTRFRAIKGANPLSAEEGAAAVCRELAALRAGMKRINAAFDAIPRVGLTAEERAAGFGKRNFGLFGLVDRLARRQSITDADARAMTVGDAIGKLTIDADESVCTKKWREIMRRKQERQRRR
;
A
#
# COMPACT_ATOMS: atom_id res chain seq x y z
N MET A 1 21.22 -38.99 9.29
CA MET A 1 22.32 -38.27 8.60
C MET A 1 21.95 -38.24 7.12
N PHE A 2 21.15 -37.25 6.69
CA PHE A 2 20.73 -37.07 5.29
C PHE A 2 21.23 -35.71 4.83
N CYS A 3 22.22 -35.74 3.93
CA CYS A 3 22.75 -34.57 3.26
C CYS A 3 21.79 -34.15 2.15
N LEU A 4 21.25 -32.92 2.21
CA LEU A 4 20.57 -32.27 1.09
C LEU A 4 21.61 -31.52 0.23
N PRO A 5 21.48 -31.58 -1.11
CA PRO A 5 22.40 -30.89 -2.01
C PRO A 5 22.15 -29.38 -2.02
N PRO A 6 23.15 -28.56 -2.40
CA PRO A 6 23.05 -27.10 -2.38
C PRO A 6 22.13 -26.59 -3.51
N PHE A 7 21.20 -25.74 -3.13
CA PHE A 7 20.32 -25.02 -4.04
C PHE A 7 21.13 -24.02 -4.89
N LYS A 8 21.21 -24.25 -6.20
CA LYS A 8 21.79 -23.31 -7.15
C LYS A 8 20.86 -22.09 -7.27
N SER A 9 21.38 -20.94 -6.88
CA SER A 9 20.74 -19.64 -7.10
C SER A 9 20.68 -19.35 -8.60
N SER A 10 19.49 -19.46 -9.19
CA SER A 10 19.23 -18.93 -10.51
C SER A 10 19.03 -17.42 -10.40
N SER A 11 19.88 -16.68 -11.10
CA SER A 11 19.78 -15.22 -11.26
C SER A 11 18.41 -14.79 -11.75
N PRO A 12 17.84 -13.68 -11.25
CA PRO A 12 16.61 -13.14 -11.79
C PRO A 12 16.87 -12.65 -13.23
N ARG A 13 16.18 -13.26 -14.19
CA ARG A 13 16.08 -12.72 -15.54
C ARG A 13 15.40 -11.37 -15.46
N SER A 14 16.11 -10.34 -15.88
CA SER A 14 15.57 -9.01 -16.12
C SER A 14 14.37 -9.12 -17.07
N ILE A 15 13.19 -8.93 -16.54
CA ILE A 15 12.00 -8.73 -17.35
C ILE A 15 12.14 -7.33 -17.94
N VAL A 16 12.55 -7.28 -19.19
CA VAL A 16 12.48 -6.06 -20.02
C VAL A 16 11.01 -5.76 -20.19
N THR A 17 10.48 -4.85 -19.38
CA THR A 17 9.20 -4.22 -19.60
C THR A 17 9.28 -3.48 -20.95
N ARG A 18 8.62 -4.04 -21.97
CA ARG A 18 8.33 -3.30 -23.19
C ARG A 18 7.37 -2.18 -22.82
N SER A 19 7.94 -1.01 -22.50
CA SER A 19 7.18 0.24 -22.47
C SER A 19 6.58 0.40 -23.86
N ALA A 20 5.25 0.43 -23.92
CA ALA A 20 4.54 0.81 -25.12
C ALA A 20 4.97 2.24 -25.45
N ASN A 21 5.80 2.40 -26.49
CA ASN A 21 6.13 3.69 -27.06
C ASN A 21 4.86 4.26 -27.69
N PHE A 22 4.08 4.96 -26.89
CA PHE A 22 3.11 5.91 -27.37
C PHE A 22 3.90 7.18 -27.72
N LEU A 23 4.33 7.27 -28.97
CA LEU A 23 4.83 8.52 -29.56
C LEU A 23 3.65 9.50 -29.67
N VAL A 24 3.33 10.16 -28.57
CA VAL A 24 2.57 11.41 -28.61
C VAL A 24 3.59 12.49 -28.93
N SER A 25 3.43 13.13 -30.08
CA SER A 25 4.17 14.34 -30.43
C SER A 25 3.82 15.41 -29.40
N ALA A 26 4.60 15.47 -28.32
CA ALA A 26 4.47 16.52 -27.30
C ALA A 26 5.15 17.77 -27.87
N ASP A 27 4.40 18.84 -28.07
CA ASP A 27 4.98 20.17 -28.27
C ASP A 27 5.88 20.46 -27.07
N VAL A 28 7.18 20.54 -27.32
CA VAL A 28 8.18 20.85 -26.28
C VAL A 28 7.89 22.25 -25.78
N PRO A 29 7.66 22.44 -24.47
CA PRO A 29 7.34 23.75 -23.92
C PRO A 29 8.47 24.74 -24.24
N THR A 30 8.09 25.95 -24.64
CA THR A 30 9.06 26.99 -24.96
C THR A 30 9.88 27.39 -23.73
N PRO A 31 11.12 27.91 -23.90
CA PRO A 31 11.97 28.33 -22.78
C PRO A 31 11.31 29.40 -21.87
N TYR A 32 10.30 30.07 -22.37
CA TYR A 32 9.52 31.08 -21.63
C TYR A 32 8.53 30.43 -20.64
N GLU A 33 7.89 29.34 -21.04
CA GLU A 33 6.98 28.57 -20.18
C GLU A 33 7.73 27.88 -19.04
N THR A 34 8.96 27.40 -19.31
CA THR A 34 9.82 26.77 -18.29
C THR A 34 10.29 27.79 -17.22
N ARG A 35 10.47 29.08 -17.57
CA ARG A 35 10.82 30.11 -16.59
C ARG A 35 9.68 30.52 -15.68
N LEU A 36 8.46 30.52 -16.15
CA LEU A 36 7.28 30.82 -15.33
C LEU A 36 7.01 29.72 -14.28
N LEU A 37 7.34 28.47 -14.60
CA LEU A 37 7.14 27.32 -13.71
C LEU A 37 8.09 27.29 -12.49
N ASN A 38 9.22 28.00 -12.55
CA ASN A 38 10.24 28.03 -11.50
C ASN A 38 10.17 29.27 -10.57
N SER A 39 9.11 30.06 -10.63
CA SER A 39 8.91 31.22 -9.75
C SER A 39 8.33 30.82 -8.39
N PRO A 40 8.88 31.30 -7.24
CA PRO A 40 8.39 30.93 -5.90
C PRO A 40 6.96 31.40 -5.58
N LEU A 41 6.40 32.31 -6.36
CA LEU A 41 4.99 32.73 -6.27
C LEU A 41 4.01 31.70 -6.89
N TYR A 42 4.53 30.61 -7.49
CA TYR A 42 3.76 29.64 -8.26
C TYR A 42 3.26 28.44 -7.44
N GLY A 43 3.68 28.29 -6.18
CA GLY A 43 3.37 27.10 -5.37
C GLY A 43 1.87 26.89 -5.12
N GLU A 44 1.13 27.97 -4.82
CA GLU A 44 -0.32 27.87 -4.57
C GLU A 44 -1.16 27.83 -5.86
N LYS A 45 -0.69 28.48 -6.94
CA LYS A 45 -1.37 28.48 -8.24
C LYS A 45 -1.04 27.28 -9.14
N LYS A 46 -0.02 26.49 -8.77
CA LYS A 46 0.47 25.36 -9.59
C LYS A 46 -0.57 24.24 -9.67
N ASN A 47 -1.33 24.00 -8.60
CA ASN A 47 -2.38 22.98 -8.57
C ASN A 47 -3.57 23.36 -9.47
N GLU A 48 -4.00 24.62 -9.46
CA GLU A 48 -5.04 25.13 -10.37
C GLU A 48 -4.57 25.12 -11.83
N ALA A 49 -3.28 25.43 -12.10
CA ALA A 49 -2.72 25.42 -13.45
C ALA A 49 -2.63 24.02 -14.05
N MET A 50 -2.41 22.98 -13.24
CA MET A 50 -2.37 21.60 -13.71
C MET A 50 -3.77 21.10 -14.07
N GLU A 51 -4.81 21.39 -13.27
CA GLU A 51 -6.20 21.07 -13.59
C GLU A 51 -6.72 21.80 -14.84
N LEU A 52 -6.32 23.06 -15.03
CA LEU A 52 -6.75 23.88 -16.16
C LEU A 52 -6.12 23.45 -17.50
N LYS A 53 -4.94 22.80 -17.48
CA LYS A 53 -4.23 22.39 -18.70
C LYS A 53 -4.54 20.94 -19.10
N ALA A 54 -4.63 20.02 -18.16
CA ALA A 54 -4.96 18.62 -18.42
C ALA A 54 -6.48 18.46 -18.43
N LYS A 55 -7.09 18.38 -19.60
CA LYS A 55 -8.53 18.13 -19.74
C LYS A 55 -8.83 16.64 -19.72
N THR A 56 -7.94 15.84 -20.27
CA THR A 56 -8.08 14.38 -20.39
C THR A 56 -7.02 13.67 -19.58
N PHE A 57 -7.24 12.37 -19.32
CA PHE A 57 -6.24 11.52 -18.70
C PHE A 57 -4.98 11.40 -19.57
N GLY A 58 -5.12 11.40 -20.90
CA GLY A 58 -3.99 11.41 -21.83
C GLY A 58 -3.08 12.62 -21.63
N ASP A 59 -3.67 13.82 -21.46
CA ASP A 59 -2.90 15.04 -21.15
C ASP A 59 -2.17 14.90 -19.81
N LEU A 60 -2.88 14.41 -18.79
CA LEU A 60 -2.34 14.22 -17.44
C LEU A 60 -1.16 13.24 -17.45
N ALA A 61 -1.31 12.11 -18.14
CA ALA A 61 -0.25 11.10 -18.27
C ALA A 61 0.99 11.69 -18.98
N ALA A 62 0.79 12.49 -20.04
CA ALA A 62 1.88 13.17 -20.73
C ALA A 62 2.62 14.16 -19.79
N PHE A 63 1.91 14.89 -18.94
CA PHE A 63 2.51 15.75 -17.92
C PHE A 63 3.38 14.98 -16.91
N LEU A 64 2.88 13.85 -16.43
CA LEU A 64 3.62 13.02 -15.48
C LEU A 64 4.88 12.40 -16.10
N VAL A 65 4.77 11.90 -17.35
CA VAL A 65 5.90 11.32 -18.07
C VAL A 65 6.96 12.35 -18.45
N SER A 66 6.55 13.59 -18.76
CA SER A 66 7.49 14.67 -19.10
C SER A 66 8.36 15.14 -17.93
N GLY A 67 8.07 14.70 -16.70
CA GLY A 67 8.80 15.12 -15.50
C GLY A 67 8.56 16.59 -15.10
N LEU A 68 7.58 17.25 -15.70
CA LEU A 68 7.18 18.63 -15.35
C LEU A 68 6.60 18.74 -13.94
N VAL A 69 6.12 17.61 -13.40
CA VAL A 69 5.57 17.48 -12.05
C VAL A 69 6.37 16.41 -11.32
N THR A 70 6.90 16.73 -10.16
CA THR A 70 7.57 15.74 -9.31
C THR A 70 6.54 14.83 -8.67
N ARG A 71 6.98 13.62 -8.26
CA ARG A 71 6.11 12.68 -7.57
C ARG A 71 5.49 13.29 -6.29
N ASP A 72 6.25 14.05 -5.53
CA ASP A 72 5.76 14.65 -4.28
C ASP A 72 4.72 15.76 -4.54
N GLU A 73 4.91 16.56 -5.58
CA GLU A 73 3.90 17.54 -6.02
C GLU A 73 2.61 16.84 -6.48
N TRP A 74 2.74 15.75 -7.24
CA TRP A 74 1.62 14.93 -7.65
C TRP A 74 0.84 14.36 -6.47
N LEU A 75 1.54 13.75 -5.52
CA LEU A 75 0.92 13.17 -4.33
C LEU A 75 0.26 14.23 -3.46
N SER A 76 0.89 15.40 -3.33
CA SER A 76 0.32 16.55 -2.62
C SER A 76 -0.95 17.07 -3.30
N HIS A 77 -0.96 17.09 -4.63
CA HIS A 77 -2.15 17.44 -5.41
C HIS A 77 -3.31 16.48 -5.15
N LEU A 78 -3.06 15.17 -5.22
CA LEU A 78 -4.08 14.14 -4.92
C LEU A 78 -4.60 14.25 -3.47
N ASP A 79 -3.74 14.52 -2.51
CA ASP A 79 -4.11 14.69 -1.09
C ASP A 79 -4.97 15.96 -0.86
N GLY A 80 -4.95 16.93 -1.78
CA GLY A 80 -5.83 18.11 -1.77
C GLY A 80 -7.29 17.82 -2.09
N TYR A 81 -7.60 16.70 -2.75
CA TYR A 81 -8.98 16.33 -3.06
C TYR A 81 -9.72 15.87 -1.80
N LYS A 82 -10.83 16.55 -1.50
CA LYS A 82 -11.76 16.15 -0.43
C LYS A 82 -12.75 15.12 -0.95
N VAL A 83 -12.34 13.86 -1.01
CA VAL A 83 -13.15 12.74 -1.51
C VAL A 83 -13.35 11.69 -0.42
N ALA A 84 -14.48 10.98 -0.51
CA ALA A 84 -14.68 9.81 0.34
C ALA A 84 -13.70 8.70 -0.04
N ALA A 85 -13.08 8.08 0.97
CA ALA A 85 -12.20 6.94 0.75
C ALA A 85 -12.97 5.75 0.17
N VAL A 86 -12.36 5.04 -0.77
CA VAL A 86 -12.92 3.78 -1.29
C VAL A 86 -12.96 2.72 -0.19
N GLU A 87 -14.01 1.91 -0.17
CA GLU A 87 -14.17 0.79 0.76
C GLU A 87 -13.33 -0.41 0.32
N LEU A 88 -12.04 -0.41 0.70
CA LEU A 88 -11.12 -1.50 0.40
C LEU A 88 -11.24 -2.67 1.37
N GLU A 89 -11.94 -2.49 2.49
CA GLU A 89 -12.22 -3.53 3.50
C GLU A 89 -12.98 -4.72 2.94
N ARG A 90 -13.73 -4.50 1.85
CA ARG A 90 -14.50 -5.54 1.14
C ARG A 90 -13.68 -6.36 0.14
N LEU A 91 -12.48 -5.91 -0.19
CA LEU A 91 -11.58 -6.69 -1.04
C LEU A 91 -11.07 -7.90 -0.27
N THR A 92 -10.78 -8.98 -0.99
CA THR A 92 -10.04 -10.10 -0.40
C THR A 92 -8.60 -9.69 -0.13
N ILE A 93 -7.92 -10.43 0.76
CA ILE A 93 -6.49 -10.20 1.04
C ILE A 93 -5.67 -10.36 -0.25
N GLU A 94 -6.03 -11.31 -1.12
CA GLU A 94 -5.36 -11.52 -2.40
C GLU A 94 -5.51 -10.29 -3.32
N GLN A 95 -6.75 -9.82 -3.51
CA GLN A 95 -7.03 -8.62 -4.31
C GLN A 95 -6.33 -7.36 -3.76
N TYR A 96 -6.32 -7.20 -2.45
CA TYR A 96 -5.58 -6.10 -1.81
C TYR A 96 -4.07 -6.25 -2.00
N GLY A 97 -3.57 -7.49 -1.96
CA GLY A 97 -2.18 -7.81 -2.26
C GLY A 97 -1.77 -7.36 -3.66
N GLU A 98 -2.59 -7.65 -4.67
CA GLU A 98 -2.38 -7.23 -6.06
C GLU A 98 -2.27 -5.70 -6.20
N LEU A 99 -3.07 -4.94 -5.43
CA LEU A 99 -2.95 -3.48 -5.40
C LEU A 99 -1.62 -3.01 -4.78
N CYS A 100 -1.11 -3.73 -3.79
CA CYS A 100 0.12 -3.38 -3.07
C CYS A 100 1.41 -3.81 -3.80
N GLU A 101 1.33 -4.62 -4.87
CA GLU A 101 2.50 -5.06 -5.63
C GLU A 101 3.18 -3.93 -6.41
N THR A 102 2.44 -2.89 -6.73
CA THR A 102 2.98 -1.71 -7.42
C THR A 102 2.93 -0.48 -6.52
N SER A 103 3.90 0.41 -6.71
CA SER A 103 3.92 1.73 -6.08
C SER A 103 3.47 2.85 -7.04
N ASP A 104 3.10 2.49 -8.26
CA ASP A 104 2.59 3.42 -9.25
C ASP A 104 1.08 3.62 -9.05
N ASP A 105 0.67 4.87 -8.80
CA ASP A 105 -0.72 5.20 -8.48
C ASP A 105 -1.68 4.89 -9.66
N ILE A 106 -1.22 5.08 -10.91
CA ILE A 106 -2.04 4.84 -12.10
C ILE A 106 -2.20 3.34 -12.32
N GLU A 107 -1.13 2.56 -12.14
CA GLU A 107 -1.19 1.11 -12.20
C GLU A 107 -2.09 0.55 -11.10
N GLN A 108 -2.00 1.09 -9.87
CA GLN A 108 -2.91 0.74 -8.78
C GLN A 108 -4.38 0.98 -9.14
N LEU A 109 -4.69 2.14 -9.75
CA LEU A 109 -6.05 2.44 -10.18
C LEU A 109 -6.51 1.50 -11.29
N THR A 110 -5.65 1.18 -12.25
CA THR A 110 -5.94 0.22 -13.32
C THR A 110 -6.30 -1.16 -12.76
N ARG A 111 -5.49 -1.66 -11.82
CA ARG A 111 -5.74 -2.94 -11.12
C ARG A 111 -7.04 -2.87 -10.30
N PHE A 112 -7.27 -1.77 -9.58
CA PHE A 112 -8.49 -1.58 -8.80
C PHE A 112 -9.73 -1.63 -9.68
N ARG A 113 -9.74 -0.94 -10.82
CA ARG A 113 -10.83 -1.00 -11.78
C ARG A 113 -11.05 -2.41 -12.32
N ALA A 114 -9.99 -3.15 -12.64
CA ALA A 114 -10.08 -4.53 -13.07
C ALA A 114 -10.71 -5.44 -11.99
N ILE A 115 -10.30 -5.30 -10.73
CA ILE A 115 -10.88 -6.03 -9.59
C ILE A 115 -12.39 -5.72 -9.44
N LYS A 116 -12.79 -4.48 -9.68
CA LYS A 116 -14.20 -4.05 -9.61
C LYS A 116 -15.01 -4.37 -10.86
N GLY A 117 -14.41 -4.92 -11.91
CA GLY A 117 -15.05 -5.14 -13.20
C GLY A 117 -15.44 -3.84 -13.91
N ALA A 118 -14.79 -2.72 -13.57
CA ALA A 118 -14.98 -1.44 -14.21
C ALA A 118 -14.19 -1.33 -15.52
N ASN A 119 -14.57 -0.39 -16.37
CA ASN A 119 -13.84 -0.14 -17.62
C ASN A 119 -12.39 0.25 -17.37
N PRO A 120 -11.44 -0.19 -18.20
CA PRO A 120 -10.05 0.24 -18.11
C PRO A 120 -9.94 1.75 -18.31
N LEU A 121 -8.87 2.34 -17.78
CA LEU A 121 -8.58 3.77 -17.98
C LEU A 121 -8.46 4.09 -19.48
N SER A 122 -9.20 5.11 -19.92
CA SER A 122 -9.15 5.63 -21.29
C SER A 122 -8.44 6.98 -21.31
N ALA A 123 -7.63 7.23 -22.35
CA ALA A 123 -6.98 8.52 -22.54
C ALA A 123 -7.97 9.69 -22.65
N GLU A 124 -9.21 9.42 -23.08
CA GLU A 124 -10.28 10.40 -23.27
C GLU A 124 -11.02 10.74 -21.96
N GLU A 125 -10.81 9.98 -20.89
CA GLU A 125 -11.45 10.28 -19.60
C GLU A 125 -11.01 11.65 -19.07
N GLY A 126 -11.92 12.35 -18.40
CA GLY A 126 -11.62 13.65 -17.82
C GLY A 126 -10.57 13.55 -16.71
N ALA A 127 -9.49 14.30 -16.82
CA ALA A 127 -8.37 14.27 -15.86
C ALA A 127 -8.86 14.47 -14.41
N ALA A 128 -9.77 15.40 -14.14
CA ALA A 128 -10.31 15.65 -12.81
C ALA A 128 -11.11 14.47 -12.25
N ALA A 129 -11.76 13.65 -13.10
CA ALA A 129 -12.47 12.45 -12.65
C ALA A 129 -11.47 11.38 -12.22
N VAL A 130 -10.43 11.15 -13.02
CA VAL A 130 -9.35 10.21 -12.71
C VAL A 130 -8.59 10.63 -11.45
N CYS A 131 -8.27 11.91 -11.29
CA CYS A 131 -7.63 12.43 -10.06
C CYS A 131 -8.47 12.19 -8.81
N ARG A 132 -9.80 12.39 -8.89
CA ARG A 132 -10.69 12.11 -7.76
C ARG A 132 -10.73 10.64 -7.41
N GLU A 133 -10.76 9.76 -8.40
CA GLU A 133 -10.74 8.31 -8.18
C GLU A 133 -9.42 7.84 -7.58
N LEU A 134 -8.29 8.35 -8.07
CA LEU A 134 -6.97 8.12 -7.50
C LEU A 134 -6.87 8.59 -6.04
N ALA A 135 -7.35 9.80 -5.76
CA ALA A 135 -7.37 10.35 -4.41
C ALA A 135 -8.24 9.50 -3.46
N ALA A 136 -9.40 9.02 -3.92
CA ALA A 136 -10.28 8.14 -3.16
C ALA A 136 -9.65 6.78 -2.89
N LEU A 137 -8.98 6.18 -3.88
CA LEU A 137 -8.23 4.92 -3.73
C LEU A 137 -7.09 5.08 -2.72
N ARG A 138 -6.30 6.14 -2.87
CA ARG A 138 -5.19 6.46 -1.96
C ARG A 138 -5.67 6.69 -0.53
N ALA A 139 -6.78 7.41 -0.34
CA ALA A 139 -7.40 7.58 0.98
C ALA A 139 -7.85 6.25 1.58
N GLY A 140 -8.41 5.33 0.77
CA GLY A 140 -8.75 3.97 1.17
C GLY A 140 -7.53 3.18 1.63
N MET A 141 -6.45 3.20 0.86
CA MET A 141 -5.20 2.51 1.22
C MET A 141 -4.58 3.08 2.51
N LYS A 142 -4.55 4.40 2.67
CA LYS A 142 -4.10 5.04 3.93
C LYS A 142 -4.93 4.56 5.12
N ARG A 143 -6.26 4.45 4.98
CA ARG A 143 -7.16 3.98 6.03
C ARG A 143 -6.88 2.51 6.40
N ILE A 144 -6.71 1.62 5.43
CA ILE A 144 -6.37 0.22 5.68
C ILE A 144 -5.01 0.10 6.37
N ASN A 145 -3.98 0.83 5.89
CA ASN A 145 -2.67 0.81 6.51
C ASN A 145 -2.73 1.31 7.97
N ALA A 146 -3.46 2.38 8.23
CA ALA A 146 -3.68 2.88 9.59
C ALA A 146 -4.39 1.85 10.49
N ALA A 147 -5.36 1.11 9.94
CA ALA A 147 -6.04 0.03 10.67
C ALA A 147 -5.09 -1.13 11.01
N PHE A 148 -4.21 -1.54 10.09
CA PHE A 148 -3.17 -2.54 10.38
C PHE A 148 -2.16 -2.04 11.41
N ASP A 149 -1.77 -0.78 11.35
CA ASP A 149 -0.84 -0.18 12.33
C ASP A 149 -1.45 -0.03 13.73
N ALA A 150 -2.77 0.13 13.80
CA ALA A 150 -3.51 0.20 15.05
C ALA A 150 -3.65 -1.16 15.77
N ILE A 151 -3.38 -2.29 15.09
CA ILE A 151 -3.43 -3.61 15.71
C ILE A 151 -2.43 -3.68 16.88
N PRO A 152 -2.87 -4.03 18.10
CA PRO A 152 -2.00 -4.09 19.26
C PRO A 152 -0.80 -5.02 19.02
N ARG A 153 0.39 -4.58 19.36
CA ARG A 153 1.61 -5.38 19.24
C ARG A 153 2.09 -5.80 20.64
N VAL A 154 2.29 -7.08 20.84
CA VAL A 154 2.96 -7.57 22.05
C VAL A 154 4.42 -7.12 21.97
N GLY A 155 4.83 -6.27 22.93
CA GLY A 155 6.21 -5.80 22.99
C GLY A 155 7.18 -6.98 23.11
N LEU A 156 8.21 -6.99 22.26
CA LEU A 156 9.27 -7.98 22.29
C LEU A 156 10.20 -7.71 23.48
N THR A 157 10.64 -8.76 24.17
CA THR A 157 11.70 -8.66 25.19
C THR A 157 13.04 -8.31 24.57
N ALA A 158 14.02 -7.96 25.38
CA ALA A 158 15.39 -7.70 24.91
C ALA A 158 16.00 -8.95 24.24
N GLU A 159 15.76 -10.12 24.83
CA GLU A 159 16.23 -11.42 24.34
C GLU A 159 15.58 -11.79 23.00
N GLU A 160 14.27 -11.61 22.87
CA GLU A 160 13.54 -11.84 21.62
C GLU A 160 14.05 -10.91 20.50
N ARG A 161 14.32 -9.64 20.81
CA ARG A 161 14.91 -8.69 19.85
C ARG A 161 16.35 -9.11 19.47
N ALA A 162 17.15 -9.53 20.44
CA ALA A 162 18.50 -10.02 20.19
C ALA A 162 18.50 -11.30 19.34
N ALA A 163 17.52 -12.18 19.53
CA ALA A 163 17.31 -13.37 18.70
C ALA A 163 16.77 -13.06 17.28
N GLY A 164 16.49 -11.78 16.98
CA GLY A 164 16.06 -11.35 15.64
C GLY A 164 14.56 -11.37 15.41
N PHE A 165 13.73 -11.61 16.43
CA PHE A 165 12.29 -11.47 16.32
C PHE A 165 11.93 -10.03 15.95
N GLY A 166 10.94 -9.86 15.05
CA GLY A 166 10.48 -8.55 14.57
C GLY A 166 11.35 -7.89 13.50
N LYS A 167 12.52 -8.44 13.17
CA LYS A 167 13.37 -7.91 12.09
C LYS A 167 12.90 -8.28 10.68
N ARG A 168 12.12 -9.37 10.56
CA ARG A 168 11.64 -9.87 9.27
C ARG A 168 10.19 -9.45 9.07
N ASN A 169 9.96 -8.72 8.00
CA ASN A 169 8.62 -8.44 7.51
C ASN A 169 8.38 -9.29 6.25
N PHE A 170 7.47 -10.23 6.34
CA PHE A 170 7.11 -11.12 5.23
C PHE A 170 5.93 -10.57 4.40
N GLY A 171 5.51 -9.32 4.65
CA GLY A 171 4.43 -8.67 3.91
C GLY A 171 3.15 -9.51 3.94
N LEU A 172 2.52 -9.63 2.76
CA LEU A 172 1.28 -10.39 2.58
C LEU A 172 1.41 -11.87 2.98
N PHE A 173 2.54 -12.51 2.67
CA PHE A 173 2.77 -13.92 3.05
C PHE A 173 2.74 -14.14 4.56
N GLY A 174 3.38 -13.23 5.31
CA GLY A 174 3.35 -13.30 6.77
C GLY A 174 1.96 -13.07 7.36
N LEU A 175 1.16 -12.23 6.71
CA LEU A 175 -0.24 -12.00 7.07
C LEU A 175 -1.08 -13.26 6.85
N VAL A 176 -1.00 -13.87 5.67
CA VAL A 176 -1.73 -15.09 5.29
C VAL A 176 -1.34 -16.24 6.21
N ASP A 177 -0.04 -16.52 6.40
CA ASP A 177 0.47 -17.58 7.28
C ASP A 177 -0.02 -17.39 8.73
N ARG A 178 0.01 -16.15 9.23
CA ARG A 178 -0.50 -15.85 10.58
C ARG A 178 -1.99 -16.12 10.71
N LEU A 179 -2.80 -15.70 9.73
CA LEU A 179 -4.24 -15.94 9.73
C LEU A 179 -4.56 -17.42 9.61
N ALA A 180 -3.91 -18.12 8.68
CA ALA A 180 -4.10 -19.56 8.47
C ALA A 180 -3.82 -20.36 9.76
N ARG A 181 -2.69 -20.11 10.40
CA ARG A 181 -2.32 -20.77 11.66
C ARG A 181 -3.27 -20.44 12.81
N ARG A 182 -3.63 -19.16 12.97
CA ARG A 182 -4.45 -18.72 14.10
C ARG A 182 -5.90 -19.17 13.98
N GLN A 183 -6.42 -19.18 12.77
CA GLN A 183 -7.81 -19.57 12.50
C GLN A 183 -7.94 -21.06 12.15
N SER A 184 -6.83 -21.81 12.07
CA SER A 184 -6.81 -23.23 11.65
C SER A 184 -7.52 -23.44 10.29
N ILE A 185 -7.25 -22.53 9.34
CA ILE A 185 -7.76 -22.55 7.97
C ILE A 185 -6.62 -22.73 6.98
N THR A 186 -6.95 -22.99 5.72
CA THR A 186 -5.93 -23.08 4.66
C THR A 186 -5.43 -21.69 4.26
N ASP A 187 -4.26 -21.64 3.62
CA ASP A 187 -3.73 -20.38 3.03
C ASP A 187 -4.69 -19.82 1.97
N ALA A 188 -5.37 -20.70 1.22
CA ALA A 188 -6.37 -20.30 0.23
C ALA A 188 -7.56 -19.60 0.88
N ASP A 189 -8.09 -20.17 1.98
CA ASP A 189 -9.18 -19.55 2.73
C ASP A 189 -8.76 -18.23 3.35
N ALA A 190 -7.52 -18.13 3.86
CA ALA A 190 -6.97 -16.89 4.41
C ALA A 190 -6.85 -15.80 3.34
N ARG A 191 -6.43 -16.16 2.10
CA ARG A 191 -6.37 -15.23 0.96
C ARG A 191 -7.75 -14.76 0.51
N ALA A 192 -8.74 -15.65 0.54
CA ALA A 192 -10.12 -15.34 0.17
C ALA A 192 -10.87 -14.51 1.23
N MET A 193 -10.31 -14.38 2.45
CA MET A 193 -10.91 -13.57 3.51
C MET A 193 -10.88 -12.09 3.14
N THR A 194 -11.92 -11.33 3.53
CA THR A 194 -11.91 -9.88 3.33
C THR A 194 -10.85 -9.19 4.20
N VAL A 195 -10.32 -8.07 3.73
CA VAL A 195 -9.35 -7.26 4.49
C VAL A 195 -9.95 -6.81 5.83
N GLY A 196 -11.24 -6.44 5.84
CA GLY A 196 -11.95 -6.05 7.05
C GLY A 196 -12.01 -7.17 8.09
N ASP A 197 -12.39 -8.39 7.66
CA ASP A 197 -12.45 -9.55 8.55
C ASP A 197 -11.06 -9.93 9.08
N ALA A 198 -10.05 -9.84 8.21
CA ALA A 198 -8.66 -10.10 8.60
C ALA A 198 -8.16 -9.14 9.69
N ILE A 199 -8.42 -7.84 9.52
CA ILE A 199 -8.07 -6.82 10.53
C ILE A 199 -8.81 -7.12 11.84
N GLY A 200 -10.11 -7.40 11.79
CA GLY A 200 -10.90 -7.75 12.96
C GLY A 200 -10.34 -8.95 13.72
N LYS A 201 -10.07 -10.05 13.02
CA LYS A 201 -9.50 -11.28 13.63
C LYS A 201 -8.11 -11.04 14.22
N LEU A 202 -7.24 -10.31 13.51
CA LEU A 202 -5.90 -10.00 13.99
C LEU A 202 -5.93 -9.09 15.22
N THR A 203 -6.89 -8.18 15.30
CA THR A 203 -7.07 -7.30 16.46
C THR A 203 -7.46 -8.12 17.69
N ILE A 204 -8.45 -9.02 17.56
CA ILE A 204 -8.87 -9.92 18.65
C ILE A 204 -7.69 -10.78 19.11
N ASP A 205 -6.99 -11.43 18.18
CA ASP A 205 -5.81 -12.25 18.49
C ASP A 205 -4.70 -11.48 19.22
N ALA A 206 -4.50 -10.23 18.81
CA ALA A 206 -3.49 -9.37 19.44
C ALA A 206 -3.89 -8.97 20.85
N ASP A 207 -5.13 -8.60 21.09
CA ASP A 207 -5.66 -8.28 22.40
C ASP A 207 -5.58 -9.48 23.35
N GLU A 208 -5.97 -10.67 22.91
CA GLU A 208 -5.84 -11.91 23.69
C GLU A 208 -4.38 -12.18 24.05
N SER A 209 -3.46 -11.98 23.10
CA SER A 209 -2.02 -12.17 23.32
C SER A 209 -1.48 -11.19 24.36
N VAL A 210 -1.89 -9.92 24.32
CA VAL A 210 -1.54 -8.90 25.32
C VAL A 210 -2.08 -9.27 26.70
N CYS A 211 -3.35 -9.67 26.78
CA CYS A 211 -3.98 -10.09 28.03
C CYS A 211 -3.28 -11.33 28.61
N THR A 212 -2.99 -12.33 27.78
CA THR A 212 -2.29 -13.56 28.19
C THR A 212 -0.89 -13.24 28.74
N LYS A 213 -0.15 -12.34 28.09
CA LYS A 213 1.18 -11.91 28.57
C LYS A 213 1.09 -11.23 29.93
N LYS A 214 0.15 -10.29 30.11
CA LYS A 214 -0.10 -9.62 31.38
C LYS A 214 -0.47 -10.61 32.48
N TRP A 215 -1.38 -11.56 32.19
CA TRP A 215 -1.79 -12.58 33.15
C TRP A 215 -0.62 -13.46 33.59
N ARG A 216 0.21 -13.94 32.66
CA ARG A 216 1.42 -14.74 32.97
C ARG A 216 2.38 -13.95 33.87
N GLU A 217 2.56 -12.67 33.63
CA GLU A 217 3.39 -11.81 34.48
C GLU A 217 2.84 -11.66 35.90
N ILE A 218 1.53 -11.46 36.03
CA ILE A 218 0.87 -11.40 37.35
C ILE A 218 1.06 -12.73 38.11
N MET A 219 0.86 -13.87 37.42
CA MET A 219 1.02 -15.19 38.05
C MET A 219 2.46 -15.44 38.49
N ARG A 220 3.44 -15.07 37.65
CA ARG A 220 4.87 -15.15 38.02
C ARG A 220 5.17 -14.34 39.29
N ARG A 221 4.72 -13.08 39.34
CA ARG A 221 4.90 -12.21 40.54
C ARG A 221 4.25 -12.79 41.78
N LYS A 222 3.06 -13.43 41.67
CA LYS A 222 2.41 -14.11 42.80
C LYS A 222 3.25 -15.29 43.29
N GLN A 223 3.76 -16.14 42.41
CA GLN A 223 4.61 -17.28 42.74
C GLN A 223 5.92 -16.84 43.43
N GLU A 224 6.57 -15.79 42.91
CA GLU A 224 7.78 -15.23 43.55
C GLU A 224 7.52 -14.72 44.96
N ARG A 225 6.38 -14.06 45.21
CA ARG A 225 5.98 -13.63 46.54
C ARG A 225 5.70 -14.81 47.48
N GLN A 226 5.11 -15.89 47.01
CA GLN A 226 4.86 -17.09 47.83
C GLN A 226 6.16 -17.81 48.20
N ARG A 227 7.15 -17.84 47.28
CA ARG A 227 8.47 -18.47 47.55
C ARG A 227 9.31 -17.68 48.57
N ARG A 228 9.04 -16.40 48.75
CA ARG A 228 9.77 -15.53 49.69
C ARG A 228 9.16 -15.52 51.09
N ARG A 229 8.02 -16.15 51.28
CA ARG A 229 7.37 -16.39 52.59
C ARG A 229 7.70 -17.76 53.13
#